data_cd67bcee175550dd70a08d2b190d294e
#
_entry.id   cd67bcee175550dd70a08d2b190d294e
#
_cell.length_a   1.000
_cell.length_b   1.000
_cell.length_c   1.000
_cell.angle_alpha   90.00
_cell.angle_beta   90.00
_cell.angle_gamma   90.00
#
_symmetry.space_group_name_H-M   'P 1'
#
loop_
_entity.id
_entity.type
_entity.pdbx_description
1 polymer ?
#
loop_
_entity_poly.entity_id
_entity_poly.type
_entity_poly.pdbx_seq_one_letter_code
_entity_poly.pdbx_strand_id
1 'polypeptide(L)'
;MTLQQLRYFVTVSECSNITEAAEKLYISQPSLSNAIRNLEKEMNVTAFSRSNKGMTLTREGEELLSYARMLLEQAEIMEDHFGVSENRSPKFSVSCQHYSFAVNAFVEVVKKFNANEFNFILRETQTGEIIDDVAEGLSEIGIIFLSENNQEVLRKMIRKNDLIFEELFVAEPHVFISKEHPLAQKAVVQLDDLKQYPYLVFEQGDRNSFYFSEEFLSVLDFPKTIQVRDRATLFNLVIGLNGFTVSSGVIDSKLNGDGIIARKLDVDCKMHIGIVRKKNILFSKYAEFYVGALREYLSIIQSESDKDHDNNDN
;
A
#
# COMPACT_ATOMS: atom_id res chain seq x y z
N MET A 1 23.78 -17.33 -13.89
CA MET A 1 22.45 -17.11 -13.25
C MET A 1 21.34 -17.32 -14.26
N THR A 2 20.26 -18.01 -13.89
CA THR A 2 19.07 -18.26 -14.74
C THR A 2 17.80 -17.88 -14.00
N LEU A 3 16.72 -17.56 -14.72
CA LEU A 3 15.39 -17.28 -14.11
C LEU A 3 14.90 -18.49 -13.28
N GLN A 4 15.21 -19.72 -13.71
CA GLN A 4 14.88 -20.92 -12.97
C GLN A 4 15.56 -20.96 -11.60
N GLN A 5 16.85 -20.61 -11.52
CA GLN A 5 17.57 -20.52 -10.25
C GLN A 5 16.98 -19.45 -9.34
N LEU A 6 16.57 -18.29 -9.89
CA LEU A 6 15.90 -17.25 -9.13
C LEU A 6 14.54 -17.72 -8.59
N ARG A 7 13.72 -18.43 -9.40
CA ARG A 7 12.47 -19.05 -8.94
C ARG A 7 12.69 -20.03 -7.79
N TYR A 8 13.71 -20.88 -7.91
CA TYR A 8 14.07 -21.78 -6.84
C TYR A 8 14.48 -21.06 -5.57
N PHE A 9 15.29 -20.01 -5.71
CA PHE A 9 15.74 -19.19 -4.58
C PHE A 9 14.58 -18.52 -3.84
N VAL A 10 13.66 -17.89 -4.58
CA VAL A 10 12.45 -17.29 -4.00
C VAL A 10 11.60 -18.34 -3.27
N THR A 11 11.35 -19.50 -3.89
CA THR A 11 10.57 -20.57 -3.24
C THR A 11 11.24 -21.09 -1.96
N VAL A 12 12.57 -21.23 -1.97
CA VAL A 12 13.31 -21.65 -0.77
C VAL A 12 13.23 -20.62 0.35
N SER A 13 13.23 -19.32 0.02
CA SER A 13 13.09 -18.24 1.01
C SER A 13 11.71 -18.20 1.69
N GLU A 14 10.69 -18.74 1.04
CA GLU A 14 9.30 -18.79 1.53
C GLU A 14 8.97 -20.05 2.33
N CYS A 15 9.90 -21.03 2.36
CA CYS A 15 9.71 -22.30 3.03
C CYS A 15 10.59 -22.40 4.30
N SER A 16 10.12 -23.17 5.29
CA SER A 16 10.86 -23.38 6.54
C SER A 16 12.16 -24.17 6.34
N ASN A 17 12.22 -25.00 5.29
CA ASN A 17 13.37 -25.84 4.96
C ASN A 17 13.41 -26.18 3.46
N ILE A 18 14.59 -26.65 3.02
CA ILE A 18 14.83 -26.95 1.59
C ILE A 18 14.06 -28.18 1.08
N THR A 19 13.68 -29.11 1.98
CA THR A 19 12.88 -30.30 1.61
C THR A 19 11.48 -29.90 1.23
N GLU A 20 10.84 -29.09 2.04
CA GLU A 20 9.52 -28.50 1.75
C GLU A 20 9.52 -27.72 0.43
N ALA A 21 10.56 -26.90 0.20
CA ALA A 21 10.71 -26.17 -1.05
C ALA A 21 10.86 -27.12 -2.27
N ALA A 22 11.62 -28.21 -2.11
CA ALA A 22 11.79 -29.20 -3.18
C ALA A 22 10.49 -29.92 -3.52
N GLU A 23 9.69 -30.28 -2.52
CA GLU A 23 8.35 -30.85 -2.69
C GLU A 23 7.41 -29.88 -3.41
N LYS A 24 7.38 -28.62 -2.97
CA LYS A 24 6.58 -27.56 -3.60
C LYS A 24 6.96 -27.32 -5.07
N LEU A 25 8.24 -27.51 -5.41
CA LEU A 25 8.78 -27.36 -6.76
C LEU A 25 8.73 -28.65 -7.61
N TYR A 26 8.30 -29.78 -7.03
CA TYR A 26 8.28 -31.09 -7.67
C TYR A 26 9.65 -31.54 -8.20
N ILE A 27 10.74 -31.25 -7.45
CA ILE A 27 12.10 -31.65 -7.79
C ILE A 27 12.78 -32.35 -6.61
N SER A 28 13.90 -33.02 -6.87
CA SER A 28 14.67 -33.64 -5.81
C SER A 28 15.38 -32.59 -4.95
N GLN A 29 15.42 -32.79 -3.64
CA GLN A 29 16.13 -31.91 -2.70
C GLN A 29 17.63 -31.72 -3.07
N PRO A 30 18.40 -32.76 -3.51
CA PRO A 30 19.77 -32.55 -3.97
C PRO A 30 19.87 -31.61 -5.18
N SER A 31 18.93 -31.71 -6.14
CA SER A 31 18.90 -30.84 -7.32
C SER A 31 18.66 -29.38 -6.91
N LEU A 32 17.69 -29.13 -6.01
CA LEU A 32 17.42 -27.80 -5.48
C LEU A 32 18.64 -27.24 -4.73
N SER A 33 19.24 -28.04 -3.81
CA SER A 33 20.43 -27.63 -3.07
C SER A 33 21.60 -27.25 -3.98
N ASN A 34 21.81 -27.99 -5.08
CA ASN A 34 22.85 -27.68 -6.04
C ASN A 34 22.55 -26.40 -6.82
N ALA A 35 21.29 -26.19 -7.22
CA ALA A 35 20.87 -24.96 -7.91
C ALA A 35 21.11 -23.71 -7.04
N ILE A 36 20.73 -23.77 -5.76
CA ILE A 36 20.95 -22.67 -4.81
C ILE A 36 22.44 -22.41 -4.61
N ARG A 37 23.24 -23.49 -4.35
CA ARG A 37 24.69 -23.35 -4.16
C ARG A 37 25.38 -22.74 -5.41
N ASN A 38 24.94 -23.11 -6.61
CA ASN A 38 25.47 -22.55 -7.84
C ASN A 38 25.11 -21.07 -7.97
N LEU A 39 23.87 -20.67 -7.63
CA LEU A 39 23.48 -19.27 -7.61
C LEU A 39 24.32 -18.46 -6.61
N GLU A 40 24.48 -18.93 -5.37
CA GLU A 40 25.32 -18.29 -4.35
C GLU A 40 26.77 -18.12 -4.84
N LYS A 41 27.32 -19.15 -5.47
CA LYS A 41 28.68 -19.10 -6.03
C LYS A 41 28.81 -18.11 -7.18
N GLU A 42 27.86 -18.09 -8.11
CA GLU A 42 27.87 -17.15 -9.25
C GLU A 42 27.71 -15.71 -8.79
N MET A 43 26.88 -15.46 -7.78
CA MET A 43 26.66 -14.12 -7.23
C MET A 43 27.71 -13.72 -6.19
N ASN A 44 28.58 -14.66 -5.79
CA ASN A 44 29.57 -14.49 -4.73
C ASN A 44 28.97 -14.02 -3.40
N VAL A 45 27.85 -14.62 -2.99
CA VAL A 45 27.13 -14.32 -1.74
C VAL A 45 26.82 -15.61 -1.00
N THR A 46 26.64 -15.50 0.31
CA THR A 46 26.02 -16.55 1.14
C THR A 46 24.59 -16.11 1.43
N ALA A 47 23.64 -16.61 0.66
CA ALA A 47 22.26 -16.16 0.78
C ALA A 47 21.51 -16.78 1.96
N PHE A 48 21.87 -18.01 2.35
CA PHE A 48 21.21 -18.71 3.45
C PHE A 48 22.16 -19.06 4.58
N SER A 49 21.73 -18.82 5.81
CA SER A 49 22.33 -19.33 7.03
C SER A 49 21.58 -20.57 7.51
N ARG A 50 22.32 -21.62 7.88
CA ARG A 50 21.74 -22.86 8.43
C ARG A 50 21.91 -22.87 9.94
N SER A 51 20.83 -23.10 10.67
CA SER A 51 20.84 -23.26 12.12
C SER A 51 20.01 -24.47 12.55
N ASN A 52 20.05 -24.80 13.82
CA ASN A 52 19.20 -25.86 14.40
C ASN A 52 17.69 -25.51 14.36
N LYS A 53 17.34 -24.27 14.02
CA LYS A 53 15.96 -23.78 13.85
C LYS A 53 15.49 -23.79 12.39
N GLY A 54 16.33 -24.27 11.46
CA GLY A 54 16.03 -24.27 10.03
C GLY A 54 16.97 -23.39 9.22
N MET A 55 16.49 -22.94 8.08
CA MET A 55 17.22 -22.12 7.10
C MET A 55 16.64 -20.71 7.12
N THR A 56 17.49 -19.71 7.29
CA THR A 56 17.11 -18.28 7.30
C THR A 56 17.97 -17.52 6.30
N LEU A 57 17.42 -16.46 5.72
CA LEU A 57 18.18 -15.55 4.86
C LEU A 57 19.25 -14.82 5.67
N THR A 58 20.38 -14.57 5.03
CA THR A 58 21.38 -13.59 5.49
C THR A 58 20.96 -12.20 5.00
N ARG A 59 21.64 -11.16 5.45
CA ARG A 59 21.43 -9.80 4.92
C ARG A 59 21.68 -9.74 3.40
N GLU A 60 22.72 -10.40 2.90
CA GLU A 60 23.01 -10.52 1.46
C GLU A 60 21.91 -11.32 0.74
N GLY A 61 21.35 -12.35 1.41
CA GLY A 61 20.24 -13.14 0.92
C GLY A 61 18.94 -12.33 0.81
N GLU A 62 18.64 -11.46 1.77
CA GLU A 62 17.48 -10.54 1.70
C GLU A 62 17.62 -9.56 0.53
N GLU A 63 18.80 -8.98 0.35
CA GLU A 63 19.07 -8.11 -0.78
C GLU A 63 18.95 -8.86 -2.12
N LEU A 64 19.52 -10.06 -2.23
CA LEU A 64 19.39 -10.90 -3.43
C LEU A 64 17.93 -11.29 -3.69
N LEU A 65 17.11 -11.53 -2.65
CA LEU A 65 15.70 -11.87 -2.77
C LEU A 65 14.90 -10.72 -3.41
N SER A 66 15.17 -9.48 -2.98
CA SER A 66 14.53 -8.31 -3.59
C SER A 66 14.83 -8.21 -5.08
N TYR A 67 16.10 -8.36 -5.48
CA TYR A 67 16.46 -8.36 -6.91
C TYR A 67 15.89 -9.56 -7.67
N ALA A 68 15.85 -10.74 -7.05
CA ALA A 68 15.30 -11.94 -7.67
C ALA A 68 13.80 -11.80 -7.98
N ARG A 69 13.02 -11.29 -7.03
CA ARG A 69 11.59 -11.00 -7.23
C ARG A 69 11.38 -9.99 -8.36
N MET A 70 12.13 -8.90 -8.36
CA MET A 70 12.06 -7.87 -9.39
C MET A 70 12.35 -8.43 -10.79
N LEU A 71 13.40 -9.21 -10.95
CA LEU A 71 13.77 -9.80 -12.26
C LEU A 71 12.72 -10.80 -12.75
N LEU A 72 12.15 -11.59 -11.84
CA LEU A 72 11.09 -12.54 -12.18
C LEU A 72 9.81 -11.81 -12.59
N GLU A 73 9.44 -10.74 -11.90
CA GLU A 73 8.30 -9.89 -12.25
C GLU A 73 8.48 -9.26 -13.64
N GLN A 74 9.65 -8.68 -13.94
CA GLN A 74 9.91 -8.11 -15.25
C GLN A 74 9.92 -9.16 -16.38
N ALA A 75 10.38 -10.37 -16.08
CA ALA A 75 10.31 -11.47 -17.03
C ALA A 75 8.84 -11.89 -17.26
N GLU A 76 8.01 -11.91 -16.24
CA GLU A 76 6.56 -12.20 -16.34
C GLU A 76 5.84 -11.11 -17.15
N ILE A 77 6.13 -9.83 -16.92
CA ILE A 77 5.57 -8.70 -17.70
C ILE A 77 5.95 -8.83 -19.19
N MET A 78 7.21 -9.16 -19.48
CA MET A 78 7.66 -9.39 -20.85
C MET A 78 6.95 -10.58 -21.50
N GLU A 79 6.84 -11.72 -20.81
CA GLU A 79 6.12 -12.90 -21.28
C GLU A 79 4.64 -12.59 -21.57
N ASP A 80 3.99 -11.81 -20.70
CA ASP A 80 2.60 -11.34 -20.88
C ASP A 80 2.43 -10.41 -22.08
N HIS A 81 3.38 -9.48 -22.27
CA HIS A 81 3.35 -8.51 -23.38
C HIS A 81 3.42 -9.22 -24.73
N PHE A 82 4.19 -10.28 -24.84
CA PHE A 82 4.34 -11.07 -26.08
C PHE A 82 3.39 -12.27 -26.18
N GLY A 83 2.44 -12.42 -25.25
CA GLY A 83 1.41 -13.45 -25.29
C GLY A 83 1.92 -14.87 -25.07
N VAL A 84 3.07 -15.03 -24.40
CA VAL A 84 3.70 -16.34 -24.12
C VAL A 84 3.09 -17.05 -22.91
N SER A 85 2.32 -16.35 -22.07
CA SER A 85 1.84 -16.84 -20.76
C SER A 85 0.41 -17.35 -20.79
N GLU A 86 0.02 -18.19 -21.75
CA GLU A 86 -1.35 -18.73 -21.86
C GLU A 86 -1.86 -19.55 -20.65
N ASN A 87 -1.00 -19.91 -19.68
CA ASN A 87 -1.34 -20.82 -18.57
C ASN A 87 -0.96 -20.33 -17.16
N ARG A 88 -0.69 -19.05 -16.96
CA ARG A 88 -0.38 -18.55 -15.61
C ARG A 88 -1.53 -17.73 -15.05
N SER A 89 -1.86 -17.99 -13.77
CA SER A 89 -2.79 -17.12 -13.06
C SER A 89 -2.21 -15.70 -12.97
N PRO A 90 -2.95 -14.68 -13.46
CA PRO A 90 -2.54 -13.28 -13.34
C PRO A 90 -2.21 -12.91 -11.90
N LYS A 91 -1.15 -12.15 -11.69
CA LYS A 91 -0.74 -11.62 -10.39
C LYS A 91 -0.73 -10.11 -10.44
N PHE A 92 -1.22 -9.50 -9.39
CA PHE A 92 -1.15 -8.05 -9.19
C PHE A 92 -1.24 -7.75 -7.70
N SER A 93 -0.43 -6.84 -7.20
CA SER A 93 -0.40 -6.51 -5.78
C SER A 93 -0.24 -5.01 -5.55
N VAL A 94 -1.01 -4.51 -4.59
CA VAL A 94 -1.01 -3.13 -4.14
C VAL A 94 -0.93 -3.10 -2.63
N SER A 95 -0.09 -2.24 -2.07
CA SER A 95 -0.11 -1.87 -0.65
C SER A 95 -0.49 -0.40 -0.51
N CYS A 96 -1.42 -0.07 0.36
CA CYS A 96 -1.89 1.30 0.49
C CYS A 96 -2.21 1.64 1.96
N GLN A 97 -2.16 2.92 2.27
CA GLN A 97 -2.82 3.45 3.45
C GLN A 97 -4.34 3.24 3.33
N HIS A 98 -5.09 3.48 4.39
CA HIS A 98 -6.51 3.13 4.48
C HIS A 98 -7.43 4.06 3.65
N TYR A 99 -7.28 4.01 2.32
CA TYR A 99 -8.03 4.83 1.37
C TYR A 99 -9.09 4.04 0.60
N SER A 100 -10.35 4.44 0.70
CA SER A 100 -11.46 3.81 -0.03
C SER A 100 -11.34 3.92 -1.56
N PHE A 101 -10.75 5.00 -2.07
CA PHE A 101 -10.52 5.16 -3.51
C PHE A 101 -9.51 4.14 -4.07
N ALA A 102 -8.52 3.72 -3.24
CA ALA A 102 -7.58 2.67 -3.62
C ALA A 102 -8.28 1.32 -3.79
N VAL A 103 -9.21 1.02 -2.88
CA VAL A 103 -10.06 -0.19 -2.96
C VAL A 103 -11.00 -0.12 -4.17
N ASN A 104 -11.60 1.04 -4.44
CA ASN A 104 -12.49 1.23 -5.59
C ASN A 104 -11.76 0.94 -6.91
N ALA A 105 -10.59 1.53 -7.12
CA ALA A 105 -9.78 1.28 -8.31
C ALA A 105 -9.38 -0.21 -8.44
N PHE A 106 -9.09 -0.88 -7.31
CA PHE A 106 -8.78 -2.32 -7.31
C PHE A 106 -9.99 -3.17 -7.72
N VAL A 107 -11.19 -2.81 -7.30
CA VAL A 107 -12.44 -3.45 -7.76
C VAL A 107 -12.59 -3.34 -9.28
N GLU A 108 -12.25 -2.18 -9.86
CA GLU A 108 -12.31 -2.01 -11.32
C GLU A 108 -11.27 -2.89 -12.07
N VAL A 109 -10.07 -3.10 -11.50
CA VAL A 109 -9.09 -4.07 -12.04
C VAL A 109 -9.70 -5.48 -12.05
N VAL A 110 -10.27 -5.92 -10.93
CA VAL A 110 -10.89 -7.27 -10.83
C VAL A 110 -12.01 -7.43 -11.84
N LYS A 111 -12.88 -6.43 -12.01
CA LYS A 111 -13.96 -6.44 -13.00
C LYS A 111 -13.43 -6.49 -14.43
N LYS A 112 -12.41 -5.71 -14.75
CA LYS A 112 -11.83 -5.60 -16.09
C LYS A 112 -11.12 -6.87 -16.51
N PHE A 113 -10.36 -7.45 -15.60
CA PHE A 113 -9.53 -8.62 -15.87
C PHE A 113 -10.13 -9.90 -15.24
N ASN A 114 -11.45 -10.04 -15.32
CA ASN A 114 -12.20 -11.17 -14.78
C ASN A 114 -11.81 -12.48 -15.49
N ALA A 115 -10.66 -13.03 -15.10
CA ALA A 115 -10.15 -14.32 -15.56
C ALA A 115 -10.70 -15.46 -14.69
N ASN A 116 -10.66 -16.70 -15.22
CA ASN A 116 -11.09 -17.88 -14.45
C ASN A 116 -10.24 -18.11 -13.19
N GLU A 117 -8.97 -17.69 -13.24
CA GLU A 117 -8.03 -17.77 -12.12
C GLU A 117 -7.20 -16.49 -12.08
N PHE A 118 -7.03 -15.90 -10.90
CA PHE A 118 -6.11 -14.79 -10.64
C PHE A 118 -5.65 -14.81 -9.17
N ASN A 119 -4.50 -14.19 -8.91
CA ASN A 119 -3.98 -13.96 -7.56
C ASN A 119 -3.70 -12.46 -7.39
N PHE A 120 -4.72 -11.70 -7.06
CA PHE A 120 -4.61 -10.27 -6.82
C PHE A 120 -4.63 -10.00 -5.32
N ILE A 121 -3.72 -9.14 -4.87
CA ILE A 121 -3.51 -8.84 -3.46
C ILE A 121 -3.65 -7.33 -3.25
N LEU A 122 -4.55 -6.94 -2.35
CA LEU A 122 -4.63 -5.58 -1.82
C LEU A 122 -4.34 -5.63 -0.32
N ARG A 123 -3.36 -4.85 0.12
CA ARG A 123 -3.01 -4.68 1.54
C ARG A 123 -3.30 -3.25 1.95
N GLU A 124 -4.21 -3.08 2.91
CA GLU A 124 -4.28 -1.84 3.69
C GLU A 124 -3.33 -2.03 4.88
N THR A 125 -2.27 -1.24 4.95
CA THR A 125 -1.21 -1.44 5.93
C THR A 125 -0.45 -0.14 6.24
N GLN A 126 0.50 -0.22 7.17
CA GLN A 126 1.27 0.90 7.72
C GLN A 126 2.17 1.55 6.67
N THR A 127 2.37 2.86 6.77
CA THR A 127 3.17 3.64 5.81
C THR A 127 4.58 3.07 5.59
N GLY A 128 5.24 2.62 6.65
CA GLY A 128 6.56 2.01 6.54
C GLY A 128 6.55 0.67 5.81
N GLU A 129 5.55 -0.17 6.08
CA GLU A 129 5.38 -1.47 5.43
C GLU A 129 5.05 -1.31 3.95
N ILE A 130 4.25 -0.29 3.57
CA ILE A 130 3.96 0.00 2.15
C ILE A 130 5.25 0.25 1.37
N ILE A 131 6.16 1.06 1.93
CA ILE A 131 7.45 1.36 1.27
C ILE A 131 8.32 0.09 1.19
N ASP A 132 8.35 -0.73 2.24
CA ASP A 132 9.09 -1.99 2.27
C ASP A 132 8.49 -3.01 1.28
N ASP A 133 7.15 -3.18 1.23
CA ASP A 133 6.47 -4.06 0.30
C ASP A 133 6.83 -3.76 -1.16
N VAL A 134 6.87 -2.47 -1.53
CA VAL A 134 7.27 -2.07 -2.89
C VAL A 134 8.78 -2.28 -3.10
N ALA A 135 9.61 -1.97 -2.11
CA ALA A 135 11.06 -2.18 -2.20
C ALA A 135 11.42 -3.66 -2.38
N GLU A 136 10.72 -4.54 -1.68
CA GLU A 136 10.94 -5.99 -1.71
C GLU A 136 10.23 -6.70 -2.87
N GLY A 137 9.41 -5.97 -3.68
CA GLY A 137 8.62 -6.55 -4.76
C GLY A 137 7.48 -7.46 -4.28
N LEU A 138 6.95 -7.20 -3.09
CA LEU A 138 5.72 -7.81 -2.56
C LEU A 138 4.48 -7.09 -3.08
N SER A 139 4.63 -5.80 -3.42
CA SER A 139 3.62 -4.99 -4.09
C SER A 139 4.23 -4.20 -5.24
N GLU A 140 3.49 -4.14 -6.35
CA GLU A 140 3.91 -3.39 -7.54
C GLU A 140 3.71 -1.89 -7.34
N ILE A 141 2.67 -1.52 -6.59
CA ILE A 141 2.30 -0.15 -6.28
C ILE A 141 2.10 0.01 -4.79
N GLY A 142 2.65 1.09 -4.23
CA GLY A 142 2.30 1.61 -2.92
C GLY A 142 1.48 2.89 -3.04
N ILE A 143 0.55 3.17 -2.11
CA ILE A 143 -0.17 4.45 -2.04
C ILE A 143 0.02 5.04 -0.66
N ILE A 144 0.62 6.23 -0.60
CA ILE A 144 0.85 6.99 0.63
C ILE A 144 0.58 8.48 0.43
N PHE A 145 0.47 9.23 1.52
CA PHE A 145 0.49 10.68 1.44
C PHE A 145 1.80 11.27 1.97
N LEU A 146 2.16 12.43 1.44
CA LEU A 146 3.22 13.29 1.92
C LEU A 146 2.63 14.64 2.34
N SER A 147 3.20 15.21 3.41
CA SER A 147 2.90 16.55 3.90
C SER A 147 4.18 17.28 4.25
N GLU A 148 4.10 18.55 4.62
CA GLU A 148 5.27 19.30 5.10
C GLU A 148 5.96 18.61 6.28
N ASN A 149 5.21 17.93 7.15
CA ASN A 149 5.71 17.30 8.35
C ASN A 149 6.46 15.98 8.11
N ASN A 150 6.09 15.19 7.08
CA ASN A 150 6.63 13.84 6.89
C ASN A 150 7.47 13.67 5.61
N GLN A 151 7.34 14.59 4.63
CA GLN A 151 7.92 14.39 3.30
C GLN A 151 9.44 14.24 3.29
N GLU A 152 10.16 14.92 4.18
CA GLU A 152 11.63 14.83 4.21
C GLU A 152 12.07 13.41 4.56
N VAL A 153 11.49 12.82 5.59
CA VAL A 153 11.81 11.48 6.08
C VAL A 153 11.37 10.42 5.07
N LEU A 154 10.11 10.51 4.60
CA LEU A 154 9.56 9.51 3.69
C LEU A 154 10.23 9.57 2.31
N ARG A 155 10.49 10.76 1.74
CA ARG A 155 11.25 10.88 0.47
C ARG A 155 12.68 10.36 0.58
N LYS A 156 13.33 10.50 1.74
CA LYS A 156 14.67 9.94 1.99
C LYS A 156 14.59 8.39 1.99
N MET A 157 13.58 7.83 2.65
CA MET A 157 13.36 6.38 2.69
C MET A 157 13.04 5.81 1.30
N ILE A 158 12.14 6.47 0.55
CA ILE A 158 11.79 6.12 -0.83
C ILE A 158 13.04 6.09 -1.72
N ARG A 159 13.84 7.15 -1.70
CA ARG A 159 15.06 7.23 -2.51
C ARG A 159 16.12 6.20 -2.10
N LYS A 160 16.26 5.91 -0.80
CA LYS A 160 17.23 4.91 -0.29
C LYS A 160 16.92 3.50 -0.82
N ASN A 161 15.66 3.22 -1.12
CA ASN A 161 15.18 1.94 -1.64
C ASN A 161 14.99 1.93 -3.17
N ASP A 162 15.59 2.87 -3.91
CA ASP A 162 15.46 3.01 -5.37
C ASP A 162 14.01 3.12 -5.85
N LEU A 163 13.15 3.70 -5.02
CA LEU A 163 11.77 3.98 -5.33
C LEU A 163 11.59 5.43 -5.77
N ILE A 164 10.45 5.70 -6.42
CA ILE A 164 9.98 7.07 -6.73
C ILE A 164 8.57 7.26 -6.19
N PHE A 165 8.26 8.51 -5.88
CA PHE A 165 6.91 8.96 -5.55
C PHE A 165 6.37 9.79 -6.70
N GLU A 166 5.20 9.41 -7.22
CA GLU A 166 4.46 10.13 -8.25
C GLU A 166 3.14 10.63 -7.65
N GLU A 167 2.96 11.95 -7.64
CA GLU A 167 1.74 12.55 -7.11
C GLU A 167 0.53 12.20 -7.96
N LEU A 168 -0.56 11.77 -7.32
CA LEU A 168 -1.85 11.54 -7.94
C LEU A 168 -2.74 12.78 -7.82
N PHE A 169 -2.85 13.33 -6.62
CA PHE A 169 -3.63 14.53 -6.34
C PHE A 169 -3.22 15.17 -5.01
N VAL A 170 -3.63 16.43 -4.86
CA VAL A 170 -3.46 17.18 -3.62
C VAL A 170 -4.83 17.35 -2.97
N ALA A 171 -4.94 16.95 -1.71
CA ALA A 171 -6.16 17.07 -0.92
C ALA A 171 -6.00 18.08 0.22
N GLU A 172 -7.08 18.76 0.57
CA GLU A 172 -7.20 19.47 1.84
C GLU A 172 -7.63 18.48 2.92
N PRO A 173 -7.12 18.57 4.15
CA PRO A 173 -7.56 17.69 5.24
C PRO A 173 -9.04 17.83 5.55
N HIS A 174 -9.71 16.71 5.74
CA HIS A 174 -11.11 16.62 6.13
C HIS A 174 -11.26 15.75 7.37
N VAL A 175 -12.18 16.15 8.23
CA VAL A 175 -12.60 15.37 9.39
C VAL A 175 -13.64 14.36 8.94
N PHE A 176 -13.40 13.08 9.21
CA PHE A 176 -14.37 12.00 9.01
C PHE A 176 -15.10 11.75 10.32
N ILE A 177 -16.39 11.94 10.32
CA ILE A 177 -17.29 11.82 11.47
C ILE A 177 -18.57 11.08 11.09
N SER A 178 -19.30 10.57 12.08
CA SER A 178 -20.64 10.07 11.85
C SER A 178 -21.56 11.17 11.31
N LYS A 179 -22.49 10.83 10.44
CA LYS A 179 -23.54 11.75 9.97
C LYS A 179 -24.42 12.29 11.12
N GLU A 180 -24.46 11.59 12.25
CA GLU A 180 -25.21 11.98 13.47
C GLU A 180 -24.33 12.74 14.47
N HIS A 181 -23.05 12.97 14.13
CA HIS A 181 -22.12 13.66 15.00
C HIS A 181 -22.56 15.13 15.22
N PRO A 182 -22.38 15.70 16.44
CA PRO A 182 -22.75 17.11 16.71
C PRO A 182 -22.14 18.12 15.75
N LEU A 183 -20.97 17.83 15.17
CA LEU A 183 -20.31 18.69 14.16
C LEU A 183 -20.79 18.43 12.72
N ALA A 184 -21.69 17.49 12.48
CA ALA A 184 -22.10 17.07 11.14
C ALA A 184 -22.76 18.22 10.32
N GLN A 185 -23.36 19.20 11.00
CA GLN A 185 -24.00 20.35 10.37
C GLN A 185 -23.04 21.50 10.06
N LYS A 186 -21.79 21.45 10.54
CA LYS A 186 -20.78 22.46 10.22
C LYS A 186 -20.23 22.22 8.81
N ALA A 187 -20.18 23.26 7.98
CA ALA A 187 -19.50 23.19 6.69
C ALA A 187 -17.98 23.08 6.86
N VAL A 188 -17.43 23.80 7.85
CA VAL A 188 -16.01 23.84 8.19
C VAL A 188 -15.85 23.58 9.68
N VAL A 189 -14.96 22.67 10.05
CA VAL A 189 -14.65 22.29 11.43
C VAL A 189 -13.33 22.93 11.84
N GLN A 190 -13.31 23.53 13.06
CA GLN A 190 -12.13 24.11 13.67
C GLN A 190 -11.41 23.08 14.55
N LEU A 191 -10.08 23.21 14.72
CA LEU A 191 -9.30 22.32 15.59
C LEU A 191 -9.84 22.31 17.04
N ASP A 192 -10.28 23.47 17.52
CA ASP A 192 -10.84 23.56 18.87
C ASP A 192 -12.16 22.82 19.05
N ASP A 193 -12.96 22.66 18.02
CA ASP A 193 -14.19 21.88 18.05
C ASP A 193 -13.91 20.39 18.35
N LEU A 194 -12.74 19.89 17.94
CA LEU A 194 -12.38 18.49 18.00
C LEU A 194 -11.88 18.03 19.37
N LYS A 195 -11.40 18.93 20.22
CA LYS A 195 -10.71 18.62 21.49
C LYS A 195 -11.54 17.79 22.48
N GLN A 196 -12.87 17.88 22.41
CA GLN A 196 -13.77 17.15 23.29
C GLN A 196 -14.06 15.71 22.84
N TYR A 197 -13.80 15.39 21.58
CA TYR A 197 -14.12 14.10 20.96
C TYR A 197 -12.90 13.18 20.88
N PRO A 198 -13.10 11.84 20.88
CA PRO A 198 -12.02 10.90 20.69
C PRO A 198 -11.42 11.01 19.28
N TYR A 199 -10.10 11.14 19.19
CA TYR A 199 -9.34 11.07 17.95
C TYR A 199 -8.95 9.63 17.67
N LEU A 200 -9.34 9.09 16.52
CA LEU A 200 -9.03 7.74 16.07
C LEU A 200 -7.94 7.79 15.01
N VAL A 201 -6.90 6.99 15.21
CA VAL A 201 -5.72 6.97 14.35
C VAL A 201 -5.30 5.53 14.07
N PHE A 202 -4.60 5.31 12.96
CA PHE A 202 -4.01 4.01 12.65
C PHE A 202 -2.66 3.85 13.34
N GLU A 203 -2.46 2.73 14.03
CA GLU A 203 -1.15 2.41 14.62
C GLU A 203 -0.10 2.17 13.55
N GLN A 204 1.16 2.56 13.83
CA GLN A 204 2.27 2.42 12.90
C GLN A 204 3.33 1.40 13.36
N GLY A 205 2.93 0.44 14.23
CA GLY A 205 3.78 -0.66 14.70
C GLY A 205 5.11 -0.20 15.29
N ASP A 206 6.19 -0.86 14.88
CA ASP A 206 7.55 -0.55 15.36
C ASP A 206 8.06 0.82 14.89
N ARG A 207 7.47 1.39 13.83
CA ARG A 207 7.78 2.73 13.31
C ARG A 207 6.78 3.77 13.82
N ASN A 208 6.36 3.64 15.08
CA ASN A 208 5.36 4.51 15.71
C ASN A 208 5.92 5.92 15.98
N SER A 209 6.08 6.69 14.90
CA SER A 209 6.40 8.11 14.96
C SER A 209 5.47 8.90 14.04
N PHE A 210 5.24 10.17 14.35
CA PHE A 210 4.35 11.03 13.56
C PHE A 210 4.72 11.12 12.07
N TYR A 211 5.97 10.83 11.68
CA TYR A 211 6.40 10.78 10.28
C TYR A 211 5.73 9.67 9.47
N PHE A 212 5.32 8.58 10.12
CA PHE A 212 4.67 7.44 9.48
C PHE A 212 3.16 7.43 9.63
N SER A 213 2.61 8.34 10.46
CA SER A 213 1.17 8.41 10.68
C SER A 213 0.40 8.67 9.38
N GLU A 214 -0.77 8.09 9.28
CA GLU A 214 -1.68 8.27 8.15
C GLU A 214 -2.58 9.49 8.32
N GLU A 215 -2.64 10.02 9.53
CA GLU A 215 -3.45 11.19 9.85
C GLU A 215 -2.60 12.45 9.92
N PHE A 216 -3.11 13.48 9.28
CA PHE A 216 -2.44 14.76 9.20
C PHE A 216 -2.17 15.41 10.57
N LEU A 217 -3.10 15.24 11.51
CA LEU A 217 -3.01 15.86 12.85
C LEU A 217 -2.13 15.08 13.85
N SER A 218 -1.39 14.08 13.43
CA SER A 218 -0.53 13.26 14.30
C SER A 218 0.57 14.04 15.03
N VAL A 219 0.87 15.24 14.58
CA VAL A 219 1.79 16.17 15.25
C VAL A 219 1.16 16.90 16.44
N LEU A 220 -0.16 16.85 16.58
CA LEU A 220 -0.90 17.49 17.68
C LEU A 220 -1.22 16.45 18.75
N ASP A 221 -1.16 16.89 20.01
CA ASP A 221 -1.53 16.04 21.14
C ASP A 221 -3.02 16.21 21.46
N PHE A 222 -3.79 15.14 21.27
CA PHE A 222 -5.22 15.08 21.60
C PHE A 222 -5.41 14.34 22.93
N PRO A 223 -6.22 14.87 23.87
CA PRO A 223 -6.40 14.27 25.20
C PRO A 223 -7.01 12.85 25.18
N LYS A 224 -7.73 12.51 24.10
CA LYS A 224 -8.42 11.25 23.92
C LYS A 224 -8.05 10.67 22.56
N THR A 225 -7.05 9.78 22.54
CA THR A 225 -6.61 9.12 21.32
C THR A 225 -6.84 7.62 21.41
N ILE A 226 -7.36 7.02 20.34
CA ILE A 226 -7.56 5.57 20.22
C ILE A 226 -6.83 5.11 18.97
N GLN A 227 -5.94 4.13 19.10
CA GLN A 227 -5.22 3.53 18.01
C GLN A 227 -5.90 2.24 17.56
N VAL A 228 -6.01 2.04 16.24
CA VAL A 228 -6.63 0.87 15.61
C VAL A 228 -5.75 0.37 14.46
N ARG A 229 -6.05 -0.84 13.95
CA ARG A 229 -5.30 -1.44 12.85
C ARG A 229 -6.04 -1.48 11.52
N ASP A 230 -7.35 -1.38 11.55
CA ASP A 230 -8.17 -1.55 10.36
C ASP A 230 -9.28 -0.51 10.28
N ARG A 231 -9.68 -0.23 9.04
CA ARG A 231 -10.67 0.81 8.73
C ARG A 231 -12.08 0.48 9.23
N ALA A 232 -12.47 -0.79 9.25
CA ALA A 232 -13.79 -1.16 9.71
C ALA A 232 -13.95 -0.90 11.23
N THR A 233 -12.94 -1.28 12.00
CA THR A 233 -12.88 -0.96 13.44
C THR A 233 -12.85 0.54 13.67
N LEU A 234 -12.04 1.30 12.90
CA LEU A 234 -12.00 2.75 13.01
C LEU A 234 -13.38 3.38 12.79
N PHE A 235 -14.07 3.05 11.71
CA PHE A 235 -15.40 3.62 11.40
C PHE A 235 -16.45 3.22 12.42
N ASN A 236 -16.44 1.99 12.92
CA ASN A 236 -17.34 1.56 13.99
C ASN A 236 -17.15 2.38 15.26
N LEU A 237 -15.89 2.67 15.64
CA LEU A 237 -15.60 3.50 16.82
C LEU A 237 -15.90 4.98 16.58
N VAL A 238 -15.68 5.51 15.36
CA VAL A 238 -16.11 6.87 14.98
C VAL A 238 -17.62 7.03 15.22
N ILE A 239 -18.43 6.06 14.76
CA ILE A 239 -19.87 6.09 14.94
C ILE A 239 -20.24 5.88 16.43
N GLY A 240 -19.69 4.84 17.04
CA GLY A 240 -20.11 4.42 18.39
C GLY A 240 -19.70 5.36 19.52
N LEU A 241 -18.63 6.15 19.32
CA LEU A 241 -18.08 7.06 20.35
C LEU A 241 -18.24 8.54 20.01
N ASN A 242 -18.91 8.89 18.90
CA ASN A 242 -18.85 10.23 18.34
C ASN A 242 -17.39 10.73 18.22
N GLY A 243 -16.52 9.84 17.72
CA GLY A 243 -15.12 10.16 17.48
C GLY A 243 -14.90 10.75 16.10
N PHE A 244 -13.65 11.05 15.80
CA PHE A 244 -13.26 11.55 14.50
C PHE A 244 -11.90 10.98 14.06
N THR A 245 -11.66 10.97 12.76
CA THR A 245 -10.33 10.85 12.17
C THR A 245 -10.12 11.91 11.10
N VAL A 246 -8.90 12.07 10.60
CA VAL A 246 -8.59 13.06 9.56
C VAL A 246 -7.98 12.37 8.35
N SER A 247 -8.54 12.64 7.17
CA SER A 247 -8.10 12.06 5.91
C SER A 247 -8.30 13.04 4.74
N SER A 248 -8.13 12.54 3.51
CA SER A 248 -8.17 13.32 2.25
C SER A 248 -9.52 13.92 1.87
N GLY A 249 -10.58 13.63 2.59
CA GLY A 249 -11.95 14.03 2.20
C GLY A 249 -12.60 13.10 1.17
N VAL A 250 -11.84 12.22 0.53
CA VAL A 250 -12.36 11.27 -0.45
C VAL A 250 -12.92 10.04 0.27
N ILE A 251 -14.23 9.90 0.27
CA ILE A 251 -14.93 8.72 0.82
C ILE A 251 -15.89 8.16 -0.23
N ASP A 252 -15.86 6.85 -0.42
CA ASP A 252 -16.78 6.16 -1.34
C ASP A 252 -17.97 5.61 -0.54
N SER A 253 -19.13 6.25 -0.68
CA SER A 253 -20.37 5.83 0.00
C SER A 253 -20.87 4.47 -0.46
N LYS A 254 -20.59 4.06 -1.71
CA LYS A 254 -20.98 2.73 -2.22
C LYS A 254 -20.23 1.61 -1.52
N LEU A 255 -18.98 1.87 -1.12
CA LEU A 255 -18.15 0.88 -0.42
C LEU A 255 -18.24 0.99 1.12
N ASN A 256 -18.44 2.19 1.65
CA ASN A 256 -18.41 2.44 3.11
C ASN A 256 -19.79 2.71 3.72
N GLY A 257 -20.84 2.79 2.90
CA GLY A 257 -22.17 3.21 3.34
C GLY A 257 -22.24 4.70 3.69
N ASP A 258 -23.44 5.15 4.11
CA ASP A 258 -23.73 6.57 4.35
C ASP A 258 -23.54 7.00 5.81
N GLY A 259 -22.94 6.15 6.63
CA GLY A 259 -22.78 6.40 8.07
C GLY A 259 -21.70 7.41 8.42
N ILE A 260 -20.69 7.57 7.55
CA ILE A 260 -19.56 8.48 7.73
C ILE A 260 -19.60 9.58 6.67
N ILE A 261 -19.35 10.78 7.11
CA ILE A 261 -19.28 11.98 6.25
C ILE A 261 -17.94 12.70 6.42
N ALA A 262 -17.51 13.39 5.38
CA ALA A 262 -16.35 14.27 5.41
C ALA A 262 -16.79 15.72 5.65
N ARG A 263 -16.04 16.46 6.49
CA ARG A 263 -16.19 17.90 6.70
C ARG A 263 -14.83 18.56 6.57
N LYS A 264 -14.75 19.67 5.85
CA LYS A 264 -13.50 20.41 5.69
C LYS A 264 -12.94 20.80 7.05
N LEU A 265 -11.66 20.58 7.25
CA LEU A 265 -10.93 21.03 8.43
C LEU A 265 -10.25 22.36 8.11
N ASP A 266 -10.41 23.36 8.97
CA ASP A 266 -9.77 24.69 8.81
C ASP A 266 -8.32 24.64 9.26
N VAL A 267 -7.46 24.22 8.35
CA VAL A 267 -5.99 24.20 8.53
C VAL A 267 -5.32 24.59 7.22
N ASP A 268 -4.27 25.39 7.30
CA ASP A 268 -3.49 25.79 6.12
C ASP A 268 -2.41 24.73 5.81
N CYS A 269 -2.87 23.60 5.29
CA CYS A 269 -2.00 22.46 5.00
C CYS A 269 -2.56 21.60 3.88
N LYS A 270 -1.69 20.87 3.20
CA LYS A 270 -2.07 20.00 2.08
C LYS A 270 -1.53 18.58 2.26
N MET A 271 -2.31 17.63 1.78
CA MET A 271 -1.95 16.22 1.69
C MET A 271 -1.62 15.89 0.23
N HIS A 272 -0.37 15.62 -0.07
CA HIS A 272 0.08 15.18 -1.39
C HIS A 272 -0.02 13.66 -1.47
N ILE A 273 -1.10 13.14 -2.04
CA ILE A 273 -1.33 11.71 -2.14
C ILE A 273 -0.78 11.22 -3.46
N GLY A 274 -0.04 10.11 -3.41
CA GLY A 274 0.61 9.60 -4.61
C GLY A 274 0.98 8.13 -4.51
N ILE A 275 1.45 7.62 -5.64
CA ILE A 275 1.95 6.25 -5.77
C ILE A 275 3.45 6.19 -5.49
N VAL A 276 3.86 5.14 -4.82
CA VAL A 276 5.26 4.71 -4.67
C VAL A 276 5.46 3.50 -5.56
N ARG A 277 6.50 3.54 -6.38
CA ARG A 277 6.87 2.44 -7.26
C ARG A 277 8.37 2.33 -7.47
N LYS A 278 8.85 1.22 -7.99
CA LYS A 278 10.25 1.07 -8.35
C LYS A 278 10.63 2.01 -9.49
N LYS A 279 11.82 2.58 -9.40
CA LYS A 279 12.39 3.40 -10.47
C LYS A 279 12.80 2.51 -11.65
N ASN A 280 12.54 3.00 -12.89
CA ASN A 280 12.95 2.32 -14.13
C ASN A 280 12.34 0.92 -14.36
N ILE A 281 11.23 0.60 -13.69
CA ILE A 281 10.47 -0.63 -13.93
C ILE A 281 9.17 -0.27 -14.64
N LEU A 282 8.84 -1.01 -15.69
CA LEU A 282 7.56 -0.87 -16.38
C LEU A 282 6.44 -1.46 -15.55
N PHE A 283 5.30 -0.83 -15.59
CA PHE A 283 4.09 -1.39 -15.00
C PHE A 283 3.59 -2.60 -15.77
N SER A 284 3.01 -3.56 -15.04
CA SER A 284 2.17 -4.56 -15.65
C SER A 284 0.91 -3.92 -16.23
N LYS A 285 0.23 -4.60 -17.16
CA LYS A 285 -1.08 -4.16 -17.68
C LYS A 285 -2.13 -3.92 -16.59
N TYR A 286 -2.00 -4.64 -15.46
CA TYR A 286 -2.88 -4.50 -14.30
C TYR A 286 -2.59 -3.21 -13.54
N ALA A 287 -1.31 -2.91 -13.31
CA ALA A 287 -0.87 -1.67 -12.66
C ALA A 287 -1.20 -0.44 -13.51
N GLU A 288 -0.97 -0.50 -14.83
CA GLU A 288 -1.35 0.59 -15.75
C GLU A 288 -2.85 0.89 -15.68
N PHE A 289 -3.68 -0.18 -15.74
CA PHE A 289 -5.13 -0.03 -15.62
C PHE A 289 -5.53 0.49 -14.24
N TYR A 290 -4.91 0.01 -13.16
CA TYR A 290 -5.17 0.46 -11.80
C TYR A 290 -4.89 1.95 -11.62
N VAL A 291 -3.74 2.44 -12.09
CA VAL A 291 -3.38 3.86 -12.04
C VAL A 291 -4.34 4.70 -12.90
N GLY A 292 -4.75 4.17 -14.07
CA GLY A 292 -5.79 4.79 -14.89
C GLY A 292 -7.11 4.95 -14.14
N ALA A 293 -7.60 3.87 -13.52
CA ALA A 293 -8.84 3.86 -12.74
C ALA A 293 -8.77 4.81 -11.51
N LEU A 294 -7.61 4.86 -10.82
CA LEU A 294 -7.39 5.85 -9.75
C LEU A 294 -7.56 7.27 -10.24
N ARG A 295 -6.90 7.63 -11.35
CA ARG A 295 -6.96 9.00 -11.91
C ARG A 295 -8.36 9.37 -12.39
N GLU A 296 -9.06 8.44 -13.04
CA GLU A 296 -10.43 8.64 -13.49
C GLU A 296 -11.37 8.87 -12.31
N TYR A 297 -11.33 8.02 -11.29
CA TYR A 297 -12.15 8.15 -10.09
C TYR A 297 -11.92 9.48 -9.37
N LEU A 298 -10.66 9.87 -9.18
CA LEU A 298 -10.29 11.12 -8.51
C LEU A 298 -10.70 12.35 -9.32
N SER A 299 -10.66 12.32 -10.66
CA SER A 299 -11.12 13.42 -11.51
C SER A 299 -12.61 13.66 -11.41
N ILE A 300 -13.40 12.59 -11.25
CA ILE A 300 -14.85 12.67 -11.06
C ILE A 300 -15.16 13.38 -9.74
N ILE A 301 -14.51 12.95 -8.64
CA ILE A 301 -14.75 13.54 -7.31
C ILE A 301 -14.34 15.01 -7.27
N GLN A 302 -13.19 15.38 -7.85
CA GLN A 302 -12.78 16.78 -7.92
C GLN A 302 -13.80 17.64 -8.69
N SER A 303 -14.32 17.14 -9.80
CA SER A 303 -15.36 17.86 -10.59
C SER A 303 -16.70 18.00 -9.87
N GLU A 304 -17.04 17.10 -8.95
CA GLU A 304 -18.23 17.19 -8.11
C GLU A 304 -18.04 18.20 -6.97
N SER A 305 -16.86 18.23 -6.34
CA SER A 305 -16.53 19.20 -5.29
C SER A 305 -16.52 20.63 -5.79
N ASP A 306 -16.03 20.88 -7.00
CA ASP A 306 -16.02 22.23 -7.61
C ASP A 306 -17.44 22.74 -7.90
N LYS A 307 -18.37 21.86 -8.30
CA LYS A 307 -19.77 22.22 -8.55
C LYS A 307 -20.54 22.57 -7.27
N ASP A 308 -20.22 21.92 -6.17
CA ASP A 308 -20.86 22.20 -4.87
C ASP A 308 -20.37 23.54 -4.28
N HIS A 309 -19.15 23.97 -4.59
CA HIS A 309 -18.65 25.30 -4.23
C HIS A 309 -19.33 26.42 -5.02
N ASP A 310 -19.52 26.28 -6.35
CA ASP A 310 -20.17 27.28 -7.20
C ASP A 310 -21.67 27.46 -6.88
N ASN A 311 -22.32 26.43 -6.34
CA ASN A 311 -23.75 26.49 -5.96
C ASN A 311 -24.00 27.11 -4.57
N ASN A 312 -22.98 27.23 -3.71
CA ASN A 312 -23.09 27.82 -2.37
C ASN A 312 -22.73 29.33 -2.36
N ASP A 313 -22.12 29.85 -3.42
CA ASP A 313 -21.78 31.29 -3.58
C ASP A 313 -22.84 32.09 -4.34
N ASN A 314 -23.99 31.51 -4.70
CA ASN A 314 -25.16 32.17 -5.29
C ASN A 314 -26.35 32.11 -4.31
#